data_2468e5bbbe81168bf78df17b15e4d9cf
#
_entry.id   2468e5bbbe81168bf78df17b15e4d9cf
#
_cell.length_a   1.000
_cell.length_b   1.000
_cell.length_c   1.000
_cell.angle_alpha   90.00
_cell.angle_beta   90.00
_cell.angle_gamma   90.00
#
_symmetry.space_group_name_H-M   'P 1'
#
loop_
_entity.id
_entity.type
_entity.pdbx_description
1 polymer ?
#
loop_
_entity_poly.entity_id
_entity_poly.type
_entity_poly.pdbx_seq_one_letter_code
_entity_poly.pdbx_strand_id
1 'polypeptide(L)'
;MFTRRLALAAGFAAAFAGTATQAPVQAQDWKAKYPELVFAVVPAENASGVSERYAPFVEYLSKELGTKVTLRVANDYAAVIEGQRNGSIHIAGYGPASYSRAVVTGVKVEPFCTTRNNDGTVGYYSVFYVRADSPYKTMDDLKGKNLGLVDPNSTSGNNVPRFVLNKMKINPESYFSHVTYTGSHENAVIALQQKTVDVAANWWNADNDSNLMRMAAKGLAKKEDFRIIYKSELIPNSPYAYLADMPPELKAAIWKAFQEAPTKNKAAFDKLSDGKDKEFIPADAKYYEGVVELIKFIDSLRKQKS
;
A
#
# COMPACT_ATOMS: atom_id res chain seq x y z
N MET A 1 -81.35 -3.58 -59.31
CA MET A 1 -80.86 -2.22 -59.67
C MET A 1 -79.72 -1.83 -58.82
N PHE A 2 -78.61 -1.51 -59.46
CA PHE A 2 -77.36 -0.96 -58.98
C PHE A 2 -76.61 -1.65 -57.82
N THR A 3 -75.74 -2.55 -58.21
CA THR A 3 -74.65 -3.05 -57.46
C THR A 3 -73.45 -2.09 -57.44
N ARG A 4 -72.97 -1.67 -56.25
CA ARG A 4 -71.73 -0.99 -56.10
C ARG A 4 -70.68 -1.94 -55.45
N ARG A 5 -69.65 -2.25 -56.24
CA ARG A 5 -68.46 -2.99 -55.80
C ARG A 5 -67.56 -2.04 -54.97
N LEU A 6 -67.24 -2.44 -53.72
CA LEU A 6 -66.19 -1.82 -52.95
C LEU A 6 -64.88 -2.62 -53.21
N ALA A 7 -63.87 -1.94 -53.72
CA ALA A 7 -62.53 -2.47 -53.79
C ALA A 7 -61.83 -2.26 -52.47
N LEU A 8 -61.33 -3.34 -51.87
CA LEU A 8 -60.42 -3.31 -50.72
C LEU A 8 -58.99 -3.03 -51.26
N ALA A 9 -58.39 -1.92 -50.87
CA ALA A 9 -57.00 -1.63 -51.04
C ALA A 9 -56.24 -2.19 -49.82
N ALA A 10 -55.46 -3.25 -49.99
CA ALA A 10 -54.55 -3.76 -48.98
C ALA A 10 -53.30 -2.88 -48.94
N GLY A 11 -53.14 -2.08 -47.91
CA GLY A 11 -51.92 -1.34 -47.62
C GLY A 11 -50.88 -2.22 -46.96
N PHE A 12 -49.77 -2.47 -47.67
CA PHE A 12 -48.57 -3.10 -47.10
C PHE A 12 -47.83 -2.06 -46.26
N ALA A 13 -47.87 -2.18 -44.94
CA ALA A 13 -47.01 -1.42 -44.03
C ALA A 13 -45.67 -2.14 -43.92
N ALA A 14 -44.67 -1.64 -44.63
CA ALA A 14 -43.27 -2.10 -44.50
C ALA A 14 -42.72 -1.59 -43.15
N ALA A 15 -42.60 -2.46 -42.14
CA ALA A 15 -41.90 -2.15 -40.92
C ALA A 15 -40.38 -2.10 -41.21
N PHE A 16 -39.83 -0.91 -41.25
CA PHE A 16 -38.36 -0.70 -41.22
C PHE A 16 -37.91 -1.03 -39.78
N ALA A 17 -37.42 -2.24 -39.56
CA ALA A 17 -36.62 -2.60 -38.38
C ALA A 17 -35.27 -1.90 -38.54
N GLY A 18 -35.15 -0.72 -37.98
CA GLY A 18 -33.88 -0.03 -37.82
C GLY A 18 -32.99 -0.83 -36.86
N THR A 19 -32.05 -1.60 -37.38
CA THR A 19 -30.95 -2.13 -36.61
C THR A 19 -30.12 -0.94 -36.14
N ALA A 20 -30.32 -0.52 -34.89
CA ALA A 20 -29.39 0.37 -34.22
C ALA A 20 -28.07 -0.39 -34.11
N THR A 21 -27.18 -0.17 -35.07
CA THR A 21 -25.77 -0.49 -34.92
C THR A 21 -25.25 0.36 -33.77
N GLN A 22 -25.12 -0.26 -32.59
CA GLN A 22 -24.32 0.32 -31.51
C GLN A 22 -22.93 0.53 -32.10
N ALA A 23 -22.58 1.79 -32.36
CA ALA A 23 -21.23 2.15 -32.68
C ALA A 23 -20.35 1.56 -31.57
N PRO A 24 -19.20 0.90 -31.89
CA PRO A 24 -18.28 0.46 -30.86
C PRO A 24 -17.95 1.70 -30.04
N VAL A 25 -18.20 1.64 -28.73
CA VAL A 25 -17.70 2.64 -27.78
C VAL A 25 -16.21 2.73 -28.11
N GLN A 26 -15.82 3.84 -28.71
CA GLN A 26 -14.43 4.10 -29.06
C GLN A 26 -13.71 4.05 -27.71
N ALA A 27 -13.00 2.94 -27.45
CA ALA A 27 -12.13 2.82 -26.30
C ALA A 27 -11.20 4.03 -26.39
N GLN A 28 -11.49 5.05 -25.60
CA GLN A 28 -10.74 6.29 -25.59
C GLN A 28 -9.30 5.87 -25.41
N ASP A 29 -8.44 6.22 -26.36
CA ASP A 29 -7.07 5.72 -26.39
C ASP A 29 -6.28 6.40 -25.26
N TRP A 30 -6.55 5.93 -24.02
CA TRP A 30 -5.85 6.41 -22.83
C TRP A 30 -4.33 6.30 -22.98
N LYS A 31 -3.83 5.43 -23.88
CA LYS A 31 -2.40 5.25 -24.18
C LYS A 31 -1.77 6.51 -24.76
N ALA A 32 -2.54 7.30 -25.53
CA ALA A 32 -2.05 8.58 -26.04
C ALA A 32 -1.82 9.59 -24.90
N LYS A 33 -2.69 9.58 -23.88
CA LYS A 33 -2.57 10.43 -22.69
C LYS A 33 -1.55 9.90 -21.67
N TYR A 34 -1.39 8.58 -21.59
CA TYR A 34 -0.48 7.88 -20.66
C TYR A 34 0.49 6.97 -21.42
N PRO A 35 1.43 7.55 -22.22
CA PRO A 35 2.42 6.77 -22.96
C PRO A 35 3.38 6.04 -22.03
N GLU A 36 3.49 6.51 -20.80
CA GLU A 36 4.24 5.92 -19.70
C GLU A 36 3.47 6.07 -18.41
N LEU A 37 3.47 5.01 -17.58
CA LEU A 37 2.98 5.01 -16.23
C LEU A 37 4.15 4.89 -15.23
N VAL A 38 4.13 5.67 -14.18
CA VAL A 38 5.11 5.58 -13.10
C VAL A 38 4.48 4.85 -11.92
N PHE A 39 5.09 3.73 -11.53
CA PHE A 39 4.76 2.96 -10.34
C PHE A 39 5.80 3.26 -9.26
N ALA A 40 5.36 3.53 -8.04
CA ALA A 40 6.25 3.72 -6.90
C ALA A 40 5.71 3.01 -5.66
N VAL A 41 6.58 2.74 -4.70
CA VAL A 41 6.19 2.22 -3.38
C VAL A 41 6.92 2.98 -2.29
N VAL A 42 6.30 3.07 -1.11
CA VAL A 42 6.99 3.63 0.06
C VAL A 42 8.21 2.76 0.41
N PRO A 43 9.38 3.36 0.69
CA PRO A 43 10.63 2.62 0.87
C PRO A 43 10.68 1.93 2.25
N ALA A 44 10.01 0.78 2.37
CA ALA A 44 10.06 -0.04 3.59
C ALA A 44 11.41 -0.75 3.78
N GLU A 45 12.15 -0.96 2.72
CA GLU A 45 13.50 -1.53 2.67
C GLU A 45 14.44 -0.58 1.91
N ASN A 46 15.71 -0.93 1.79
CA ASN A 46 16.65 -0.12 1.00
C ASN A 46 16.31 -0.13 -0.51
N ALA A 47 16.89 0.81 -1.27
CA ALA A 47 16.55 1.01 -2.68
C ALA A 47 16.80 -0.24 -3.55
N SER A 48 17.85 -1.03 -3.27
CA SER A 48 18.11 -2.27 -4.00
C SER A 48 17.07 -3.34 -3.73
N GLY A 49 16.62 -3.47 -2.47
CA GLY A 49 15.54 -4.39 -2.08
C GLY A 49 14.21 -4.04 -2.75
N VAL A 50 13.87 -2.75 -2.79
CA VAL A 50 12.68 -2.27 -3.51
C VAL A 50 12.79 -2.63 -4.99
N SER A 51 13.92 -2.33 -5.64
CA SER A 51 14.12 -2.62 -7.06
C SER A 51 14.04 -4.12 -7.36
N GLU A 52 14.70 -4.94 -6.57
CA GLU A 52 14.71 -6.39 -6.74
C GLU A 52 13.31 -6.99 -6.66
N ARG A 53 12.48 -6.50 -5.75
CA ARG A 53 11.14 -7.04 -5.51
C ARG A 53 10.11 -6.57 -6.53
N TYR A 54 10.17 -5.30 -6.92
CA TYR A 54 9.11 -4.69 -7.72
C TYR A 54 9.41 -4.66 -9.23
N ALA A 55 10.66 -4.69 -9.66
CA ALA A 55 10.98 -4.62 -11.09
C ALA A 55 10.32 -5.75 -11.93
N PRO A 56 10.31 -7.03 -11.51
CA PRO A 56 9.62 -8.07 -12.28
C PRO A 56 8.11 -7.84 -12.40
N PHE A 57 7.49 -7.29 -11.36
CA PHE A 57 6.06 -6.99 -11.37
C PHE A 57 5.75 -5.79 -12.28
N VAL A 58 6.58 -4.76 -12.27
CA VAL A 58 6.45 -3.59 -13.15
C VAL A 58 6.65 -3.97 -14.61
N GLU A 59 7.58 -4.91 -14.91
CA GLU A 59 7.73 -5.47 -16.26
C GLU A 59 6.47 -6.24 -16.68
N TYR A 60 5.91 -7.06 -15.81
CA TYR A 60 4.64 -7.74 -16.03
C TYR A 60 3.52 -6.73 -16.32
N LEU A 61 3.37 -5.67 -15.51
CA LEU A 61 2.36 -4.64 -15.74
C LEU A 61 2.54 -3.96 -17.10
N SER A 62 3.77 -3.69 -17.51
CA SER A 62 4.06 -3.10 -18.84
C SER A 62 3.53 -3.97 -19.98
N LYS A 63 3.69 -5.29 -19.89
CA LYS A 63 3.20 -6.26 -20.87
C LYS A 63 1.67 -6.33 -20.87
N GLU A 64 1.04 -6.44 -19.71
CA GLU A 64 -0.43 -6.57 -19.60
C GLU A 64 -1.16 -5.29 -20.03
N LEU A 65 -0.62 -4.12 -19.72
CA LEU A 65 -1.22 -2.84 -20.07
C LEU A 65 -0.87 -2.40 -21.52
N GLY A 66 0.17 -2.98 -22.12
CA GLY A 66 0.66 -2.58 -23.42
C GLY A 66 1.09 -1.11 -23.47
N THR A 67 1.60 -0.59 -22.36
CA THR A 67 2.24 0.72 -22.23
C THR A 67 3.43 0.58 -21.29
N LYS A 68 4.41 1.46 -21.39
CA LYS A 68 5.59 1.43 -20.53
C LYS A 68 5.18 1.74 -19.09
N VAL A 69 5.56 0.87 -18.15
CA VAL A 69 5.46 1.14 -16.70
C VAL A 69 6.88 1.19 -16.15
N THR A 70 7.22 2.25 -15.43
CA THR A 70 8.54 2.42 -14.81
C THR A 70 8.43 2.38 -13.29
N LEU A 71 9.37 1.69 -12.65
CA LEU A 71 9.52 1.72 -11.20
C LEU A 71 10.29 2.96 -10.78
N ARG A 72 9.68 3.78 -9.91
CA ARG A 72 10.38 4.88 -9.24
C ARG A 72 10.70 4.46 -7.81
N VAL A 73 11.97 4.38 -7.50
CA VAL A 73 12.44 4.19 -6.11
C VAL A 73 12.42 5.55 -5.43
N ALA A 74 11.60 5.71 -4.41
CA ALA A 74 11.46 6.94 -3.65
C ALA A 74 12.49 6.97 -2.51
N ASN A 75 12.92 8.19 -2.12
CA ASN A 75 13.87 8.37 -1.03
C ASN A 75 13.22 8.24 0.36
N ASP A 76 11.94 8.61 0.46
CA ASP A 76 11.14 8.54 1.69
C ASP A 76 9.64 8.37 1.36
N TYR A 77 8.84 8.20 2.39
CA TYR A 77 7.38 8.04 2.26
C TYR A 77 6.70 9.31 1.73
N ALA A 78 7.18 10.48 2.10
CA ALA A 78 6.62 11.76 1.66
C ALA A 78 6.80 11.96 0.15
N ALA A 79 7.93 11.50 -0.42
CA ALA A 79 8.19 11.58 -1.86
C ALA A 79 7.14 10.82 -2.69
N VAL A 80 6.61 9.69 -2.19
CA VAL A 80 5.53 8.97 -2.86
C VAL A 80 4.22 9.76 -2.79
N ILE A 81 3.89 10.34 -1.64
CA ILE A 81 2.70 11.17 -1.43
C ILE A 81 2.73 12.38 -2.36
N GLU A 82 3.85 13.11 -2.38
CA GLU A 82 4.01 14.31 -3.22
C GLU A 82 4.09 13.96 -4.71
N GLY A 83 4.67 12.81 -5.06
CA GLY A 83 4.67 12.31 -6.43
C GLY A 83 3.26 12.04 -6.96
N GLN A 84 2.35 11.51 -6.15
CA GLN A 84 0.93 11.41 -6.52
C GLN A 84 0.21 12.75 -6.47
N ARG A 85 0.54 13.65 -5.53
CA ARG A 85 -0.03 15.00 -5.47
C ARG A 85 0.19 15.78 -6.76
N ASN A 86 1.39 15.72 -7.32
CA ASN A 86 1.77 16.45 -8.53
C ASN A 86 1.58 15.63 -9.83
N GLY A 87 1.01 14.42 -9.74
CA GLY A 87 0.74 13.56 -10.89
C GLY A 87 1.97 12.88 -11.50
N SER A 88 3.15 12.97 -10.90
CA SER A 88 4.37 12.33 -11.42
C SER A 88 4.49 10.84 -11.02
N ILE A 89 3.66 10.36 -10.10
CA ILE A 89 3.47 8.95 -9.76
C ILE A 89 2.00 8.60 -10.04
N HIS A 90 1.78 7.62 -10.89
CA HIS A 90 0.45 7.22 -11.34
C HIS A 90 -0.15 6.12 -10.47
N ILE A 91 0.67 5.15 -10.08
CA ILE A 91 0.28 4.02 -9.23
C ILE A 91 1.25 3.98 -8.04
N ALA A 92 0.71 3.88 -6.83
CA ALA A 92 1.54 3.82 -5.63
C ALA A 92 1.16 2.64 -4.73
N GLY A 93 2.17 1.93 -4.22
CA GLY A 93 2.04 1.04 -3.08
C GLY A 93 2.34 1.81 -1.79
N TYR A 94 1.35 1.91 -0.93
CA TYR A 94 1.42 2.64 0.32
C TYR A 94 1.46 1.69 1.53
N GLY A 95 1.86 2.20 2.70
CA GLY A 95 1.34 1.67 3.96
C GLY A 95 -0.01 2.33 4.29
N PRO A 96 -0.88 1.72 5.10
CA PRO A 96 -2.19 2.30 5.43
C PRO A 96 -2.13 3.74 5.95
N ALA A 97 -1.14 4.07 6.80
CA ALA A 97 -0.98 5.43 7.33
C ALA A 97 -0.48 6.43 6.28
N SER A 98 0.43 6.05 5.38
CA SER A 98 0.90 6.94 4.31
C SER A 98 -0.19 7.20 3.27
N TYR A 99 -1.02 6.20 2.94
CA TYR A 99 -2.24 6.40 2.16
C TYR A 99 -3.19 7.37 2.88
N SER A 100 -3.48 7.12 4.16
CA SER A 100 -4.35 7.99 4.96
C SER A 100 -3.79 9.42 5.05
N ARG A 101 -2.47 9.58 5.14
CA ARG A 101 -1.79 10.88 5.08
C ARG A 101 -2.04 11.58 3.74
N ALA A 102 -1.92 10.87 2.62
CA ALA A 102 -2.24 11.42 1.31
C ALA A 102 -3.69 11.94 1.28
N VAL A 103 -4.66 11.14 1.76
CA VAL A 103 -6.09 11.52 1.82
C VAL A 103 -6.31 12.76 2.69
N VAL A 104 -5.84 12.78 3.93
CA VAL A 104 -6.08 13.93 4.86
C VAL A 104 -5.39 15.21 4.43
N THR A 105 -4.36 15.11 3.60
CA THR A 105 -3.68 16.27 2.99
C THR A 105 -4.22 16.65 1.62
N GLY A 106 -5.33 16.01 1.17
CA GLY A 106 -6.07 16.39 -0.04
C GLY A 106 -5.46 15.88 -1.35
N VAL A 107 -4.60 14.84 -1.31
CA VAL A 107 -4.15 14.17 -2.54
C VAL A 107 -5.30 13.37 -3.13
N LYS A 108 -5.56 13.54 -4.41
CA LYS A 108 -6.64 12.86 -5.14
C LYS A 108 -6.20 11.45 -5.55
N VAL A 109 -6.30 10.52 -4.63
CA VAL A 109 -5.95 9.11 -4.83
C VAL A 109 -7.11 8.20 -4.49
N GLU A 110 -7.18 7.06 -5.17
CA GLU A 110 -8.19 6.04 -4.97
C GLU A 110 -7.51 4.69 -4.75
N PRO A 111 -7.70 4.04 -3.59
CA PRO A 111 -7.18 2.70 -3.35
C PRO A 111 -8.04 1.72 -4.13
N PHE A 112 -7.43 0.73 -4.75
CA PHE A 112 -8.17 -0.23 -5.56
C PHE A 112 -7.95 -1.69 -5.12
N CYS A 113 -6.85 -1.97 -4.46
CA CYS A 113 -6.60 -3.31 -3.94
C CYS A 113 -5.64 -3.31 -2.75
N THR A 114 -5.65 -4.45 -2.08
CA THR A 114 -4.67 -4.86 -1.07
C THR A 114 -4.35 -6.34 -1.29
N THR A 115 -3.45 -6.92 -0.48
CA THR A 115 -3.14 -8.36 -0.55
C THR A 115 -3.87 -9.15 0.53
N ARG A 116 -4.15 -10.42 0.24
CA ARG A 116 -4.53 -11.44 1.22
C ARG A 116 -3.33 -12.33 1.47
N ASN A 117 -2.99 -12.54 2.73
CA ASN A 117 -1.90 -13.42 3.13
C ASN A 117 -2.25 -14.90 2.86
N ASN A 118 -1.24 -15.78 2.79
CA ASN A 118 -1.45 -17.22 2.55
C ASN A 118 -2.30 -17.91 3.63
N ASP A 119 -2.28 -17.41 4.86
CA ASP A 119 -3.13 -17.90 5.96
C ASP A 119 -4.58 -17.38 5.90
N GLY A 120 -4.91 -16.58 4.89
CA GLY A 120 -6.23 -15.99 4.68
C GLY A 120 -6.45 -14.66 5.40
N THR A 121 -5.54 -14.22 6.25
CA THR A 121 -5.64 -12.92 6.92
C THR A 121 -5.46 -11.76 5.94
N VAL A 122 -5.99 -10.58 6.30
CA VAL A 122 -5.89 -9.36 5.50
C VAL A 122 -5.35 -8.23 6.39
N GLY A 123 -4.22 -8.50 7.02
CA GLY A 123 -3.64 -7.57 7.97
C GLY A 123 -2.28 -8.03 8.47
N TYR A 124 -1.63 -7.16 9.21
CA TYR A 124 -0.32 -7.34 9.82
C TYR A 124 -0.25 -6.56 11.13
N TYR A 125 0.89 -6.56 11.80
CA TYR A 125 1.07 -5.96 13.11
C TYR A 125 2.27 -5.00 13.14
N SER A 126 2.19 -4.03 14.04
CA SER A 126 3.34 -3.28 14.51
C SER A 126 3.93 -3.99 15.73
N VAL A 127 5.25 -4.10 15.77
CA VAL A 127 5.96 -4.68 16.90
C VAL A 127 7.06 -3.75 17.39
N PHE A 128 7.40 -3.87 18.67
CA PHE A 128 8.63 -3.30 19.20
C PHE A 128 9.64 -4.42 19.40
N TYR A 129 10.77 -4.32 18.71
CA TYR A 129 11.93 -5.18 18.89
C TYR A 129 12.92 -4.55 19.85
N VAL A 130 13.53 -5.39 20.66
CA VAL A 130 14.77 -5.12 21.41
C VAL A 130 15.78 -6.21 21.08
N ARG A 131 17.06 -5.98 21.36
CA ARG A 131 18.06 -7.06 21.25
C ARG A 131 17.79 -8.14 22.30
N ALA A 132 18.03 -9.40 21.92
CA ALA A 132 17.85 -10.55 22.80
C ALA A 132 18.80 -10.53 24.01
N ASP A 133 20.01 -9.96 23.84
CA ASP A 133 21.03 -9.80 24.88
C ASP A 133 20.75 -8.62 25.84
N SER A 134 19.75 -7.78 25.56
CA SER A 134 19.39 -6.65 26.42
C SER A 134 18.58 -7.09 27.65
N PRO A 135 18.61 -6.34 28.75
CA PRO A 135 17.79 -6.62 29.92
C PRO A 135 16.31 -6.25 29.74
N TYR A 136 15.95 -5.54 28.65
CA TYR A 136 14.62 -4.97 28.44
C TYR A 136 13.59 -6.04 28.09
N LYS A 137 12.53 -6.19 28.89
CA LYS A 137 11.45 -7.17 28.72
C LYS A 137 10.09 -6.51 28.53
N THR A 138 9.92 -5.29 29.01
CA THR A 138 8.68 -4.52 29.01
C THR A 138 8.92 -3.10 28.51
N MET A 139 7.83 -2.36 28.25
CA MET A 139 7.94 -0.96 27.91
C MET A 139 8.50 -0.09 29.06
N ASP A 140 8.26 -0.48 30.30
CA ASP A 140 8.73 0.25 31.48
C ASP A 140 10.27 0.22 31.61
N ASP A 141 10.91 -0.84 31.15
CA ASP A 141 12.37 -0.97 31.13
C ASP A 141 13.05 0.01 30.15
N LEU A 142 12.25 0.62 29.27
CA LEU A 142 12.73 1.49 28.21
C LEU A 142 12.69 2.98 28.55
N LYS A 143 12.28 3.35 29.76
CA LYS A 143 12.29 4.75 30.19
C LYS A 143 13.73 5.31 30.15
N GLY A 144 13.90 6.46 29.47
CA GLY A 144 15.21 7.09 29.29
C GLY A 144 16.12 6.37 28.26
N LYS A 145 15.60 5.42 27.48
CA LYS A 145 16.33 4.70 26.42
C LYS A 145 16.09 5.36 25.05
N ASN A 146 16.77 4.87 24.01
CA ASN A 146 16.65 5.41 22.65
C ASN A 146 15.63 4.61 21.84
N LEU A 147 14.64 5.30 21.28
CA LEU A 147 13.61 4.72 20.41
C LEU A 147 13.93 4.98 18.94
N GLY A 148 13.99 3.91 18.14
CA GLY A 148 14.01 3.96 16.68
C GLY A 148 12.61 3.83 16.10
N LEU A 149 12.16 4.85 15.39
CA LEU A 149 10.98 4.84 14.51
C LEU A 149 11.45 4.80 13.07
N VAL A 150 10.56 4.44 12.13
CA VAL A 150 10.94 4.26 10.72
C VAL A 150 10.89 5.58 9.94
N ASP A 151 9.70 6.10 9.73
CA ASP A 151 9.40 7.30 8.95
C ASP A 151 8.11 7.94 9.49
N PRO A 152 7.98 9.27 9.50
CA PRO A 152 6.77 9.96 10.01
C PRO A 152 5.45 9.44 9.43
N ASN A 153 5.47 8.93 8.19
CA ASN A 153 4.30 8.41 7.47
C ASN A 153 4.20 6.87 7.52
N SER A 154 5.15 6.17 8.16
CA SER A 154 5.06 4.72 8.32
C SER A 154 3.92 4.33 9.27
N THR A 155 3.15 3.29 8.90
CA THR A 155 2.07 2.76 9.73
C THR A 155 2.64 2.05 10.97
N SER A 156 3.29 0.90 10.75
CA SER A 156 3.83 0.06 11.82
C SER A 156 5.16 0.55 12.39
N GLY A 157 5.85 1.44 11.67
CA GLY A 157 7.12 2.02 12.11
C GLY A 157 6.99 3.36 12.84
N ASN A 158 5.79 3.98 12.87
CA ASN A 158 5.62 5.28 13.56
C ASN A 158 4.20 5.52 14.09
N ASN A 159 3.17 5.53 13.21
CA ASN A 159 1.86 6.04 13.62
C ASN A 159 1.16 5.09 14.61
N VAL A 160 1.17 3.78 14.37
CA VAL A 160 0.65 2.79 15.32
C VAL A 160 1.51 2.72 16.59
N PRO A 161 2.85 2.66 16.56
CA PRO A 161 3.70 2.83 17.73
C PRO A 161 3.33 4.03 18.61
N ARG A 162 3.19 5.21 18.02
CA ARG A 162 2.81 6.43 18.75
C ARG A 162 1.41 6.35 19.37
N PHE A 163 0.46 5.75 18.65
CA PHE A 163 -0.88 5.52 19.17
C PHE A 163 -0.87 4.55 20.36
N VAL A 164 -0.12 3.47 20.26
CA VAL A 164 0.04 2.48 21.34
C VAL A 164 0.69 3.11 22.58
N LEU A 165 1.77 3.85 22.40
CA LEU A 165 2.43 4.57 23.50
C LEU A 165 1.48 5.56 24.15
N ASN A 166 0.68 6.29 23.37
CA ASN A 166 -0.34 7.19 23.92
C ASN A 166 -1.40 6.44 24.75
N LYS A 167 -1.89 5.28 24.28
CA LYS A 167 -2.79 4.42 25.08
C LYS A 167 -2.17 3.99 26.41
N MET A 168 -0.87 3.78 26.43
CA MET A 168 -0.10 3.47 27.65
C MET A 168 0.20 4.73 28.50
N LYS A 169 -0.31 5.91 28.10
CA LYS A 169 -0.01 7.21 28.72
C LYS A 169 1.49 7.57 28.66
N ILE A 170 2.19 7.03 27.68
CA ILE A 170 3.59 7.32 27.40
C ILE A 170 3.66 8.38 26.28
N ASN A 171 4.26 9.53 26.61
CA ASN A 171 4.66 10.53 25.63
C ASN A 171 6.09 10.20 25.16
N PRO A 172 6.30 9.78 23.89
CA PRO A 172 7.62 9.36 23.44
C PRO A 172 8.72 10.39 23.67
N GLU A 173 8.44 11.66 23.42
CA GLU A 173 9.44 12.76 23.47
C GLU A 173 9.95 13.05 24.89
N SER A 174 9.17 12.71 25.91
CA SER A 174 9.56 12.91 27.31
C SER A 174 9.92 11.59 28.03
N TYR A 175 9.50 10.47 27.47
CA TYR A 175 9.73 9.15 28.05
C TYR A 175 11.07 8.56 27.63
N PHE A 176 11.38 8.66 26.33
CA PHE A 176 12.65 8.19 25.76
C PHE A 176 13.68 9.31 25.81
N SER A 177 14.97 8.93 25.94
CA SER A 177 16.07 9.89 25.87
C SER A 177 16.15 10.54 24.48
N HIS A 178 16.02 9.70 23.45
CA HIS A 178 15.99 10.15 22.04
C HIS A 178 14.94 9.34 21.26
N VAL A 179 14.25 10.02 20.33
CA VAL A 179 13.36 9.43 19.35
C VAL A 179 13.92 9.74 17.97
N THR A 180 14.40 8.73 17.26
CA THR A 180 15.09 8.89 15.98
C THR A 180 14.32 8.20 14.87
N TYR A 181 14.21 8.84 13.70
CA TYR A 181 13.71 8.23 12.48
C TYR A 181 14.86 7.55 11.72
N THR A 182 14.73 6.25 11.45
CA THR A 182 15.76 5.43 10.82
C THR A 182 15.65 5.37 9.30
N GLY A 183 14.55 5.88 8.74
CA GLY A 183 14.27 5.98 7.31
C GLY A 183 13.63 4.73 6.70
N SER A 184 13.98 3.52 7.14
CA SER A 184 13.39 2.27 6.67
C SER A 184 13.26 1.23 7.78
N HIS A 185 12.46 0.19 7.55
CA HIS A 185 12.33 -0.93 8.49
C HIS A 185 13.63 -1.74 8.62
N GLU A 186 14.41 -1.86 7.54
CA GLU A 186 15.73 -2.49 7.59
C GLU A 186 16.68 -1.67 8.46
N ASN A 187 16.74 -0.35 8.25
CA ASN A 187 17.60 0.52 9.06
C ASN A 187 17.24 0.51 10.55
N ALA A 188 15.96 0.32 10.90
CA ALA A 188 15.53 0.20 12.29
C ALA A 188 16.12 -1.04 12.97
N VAL A 189 16.20 -2.18 12.25
CA VAL A 189 16.88 -3.39 12.75
C VAL A 189 18.39 -3.18 12.82
N ILE A 190 19.00 -2.56 11.81
CA ILE A 190 20.44 -2.24 11.80
C ILE A 190 20.78 -1.33 12.99
N ALA A 191 19.96 -0.32 13.28
CA ALA A 191 20.17 0.57 14.43
C ALA A 191 20.16 -0.19 15.77
N LEU A 192 19.32 -1.21 15.92
CA LEU A 192 19.33 -2.12 17.07
C LEU A 192 20.63 -2.94 17.13
N GLN A 193 21.07 -3.52 16.00
CA GLN A 193 22.33 -4.28 15.92
C GLN A 193 23.53 -3.42 16.32
N GLN A 194 23.58 -2.18 15.83
CA GLN A 194 24.63 -1.21 16.11
C GLN A 194 24.52 -0.56 17.50
N LYS A 195 23.47 -0.90 18.27
CA LYS A 195 23.20 -0.33 19.62
C LYS A 195 23.02 1.20 19.61
N THR A 196 22.66 1.79 18.48
CA THR A 196 22.32 3.23 18.37
C THR A 196 20.92 3.52 18.90
N VAL A 197 20.04 2.51 18.89
CA VAL A 197 18.74 2.52 19.57
C VAL A 197 18.61 1.28 20.46
N ASP A 198 17.78 1.38 21.49
CA ASP A 198 17.54 0.31 22.45
C ASP A 198 16.28 -0.49 22.11
N VAL A 199 15.31 0.18 21.48
CA VAL A 199 14.05 -0.38 20.97
C VAL A 199 13.75 0.19 19.61
N ALA A 200 13.19 -0.64 18.72
CA ALA A 200 12.80 -0.19 17.38
C ALA A 200 11.41 -0.71 16.99
N ALA A 201 10.61 0.17 16.38
CA ALA A 201 9.33 -0.21 15.79
C ALA A 201 9.54 -0.86 14.42
N ASN A 202 8.74 -1.90 14.12
CA ASN A 202 8.84 -2.62 12.86
C ASN A 202 7.50 -3.27 12.48
N TRP A 203 7.42 -3.88 11.29
CA TRP A 203 6.29 -4.69 10.90
C TRP A 203 6.56 -6.19 11.11
N TRP A 204 5.48 -6.90 11.45
CA TRP A 204 5.47 -8.34 11.66
C TRP A 204 4.11 -8.90 11.21
N ASN A 205 4.12 -9.99 10.50
CA ASN A 205 2.91 -10.69 10.07
C ASN A 205 2.80 -12.06 10.75
N ALA A 206 3.87 -12.83 10.67
CA ALA A 206 3.98 -14.15 11.28
C ALA A 206 5.45 -14.45 11.67
N ASP A 207 5.68 -15.53 12.40
CA ASP A 207 7.04 -15.94 12.82
C ASP A 207 7.99 -16.19 11.65
N ASN A 208 7.46 -16.49 10.48
CA ASN A 208 8.19 -16.69 9.23
C ASN A 208 7.95 -15.56 8.22
N ASP A 209 7.30 -14.48 8.61
CA ASP A 209 6.99 -13.34 7.74
C ASP A 209 7.04 -12.03 8.51
N SER A 210 8.17 -11.35 8.43
CA SER A 210 8.43 -10.04 9.00
C SER A 210 9.62 -9.40 8.29
N ASN A 211 9.84 -8.09 8.50
CA ASN A 211 11.06 -7.45 8.00
C ASN A 211 12.32 -8.16 8.50
N LEU A 212 12.35 -8.53 9.79
CA LEU A 212 13.48 -9.26 10.38
C LEU A 212 13.73 -10.60 9.66
N MET A 213 12.67 -11.33 9.31
CA MET A 213 12.82 -12.59 8.55
C MET A 213 13.33 -12.37 7.13
N ARG A 214 12.91 -11.29 6.47
CA ARG A 214 13.46 -10.92 5.15
C ARG A 214 14.94 -10.56 5.23
N MET A 215 15.32 -9.82 6.26
CA MET A 215 16.74 -9.50 6.51
C MET A 215 17.56 -10.75 6.84
N ALA A 216 17.01 -11.68 7.61
CA ALA A 216 17.67 -12.95 7.93
C ALA A 216 17.90 -13.81 6.68
N ALA A 217 16.91 -13.88 5.77
CA ALA A 217 17.04 -14.58 4.49
C ALA A 217 18.14 -13.98 3.58
N LYS A 218 18.42 -12.67 3.71
CA LYS A 218 19.51 -11.96 3.02
C LYS A 218 20.84 -12.02 3.77
N GLY A 219 20.90 -12.68 4.94
CA GLY A 219 22.10 -12.71 5.79
C GLY A 219 22.44 -11.38 6.48
N LEU A 220 21.50 -10.43 6.53
CA LEU A 220 21.70 -9.09 7.10
C LEU A 220 21.39 -9.01 8.60
N ALA A 221 20.68 -10.01 9.14
CA ALA A 221 20.35 -10.11 10.56
C ALA A 221 20.17 -11.57 10.95
N LYS A 222 20.22 -11.86 12.25
CA LYS A 222 19.86 -13.17 12.81
C LYS A 222 18.60 -13.00 13.65
N LYS A 223 17.57 -13.84 13.45
CA LYS A 223 16.30 -13.75 14.16
C LYS A 223 16.48 -13.83 15.67
N GLU A 224 17.36 -14.72 16.12
CA GLU A 224 17.68 -14.99 17.51
C GLU A 224 18.33 -13.83 18.28
N ASP A 225 18.88 -12.85 17.55
CA ASP A 225 19.49 -11.65 18.17
C ASP A 225 18.44 -10.63 18.64
N PHE A 226 17.15 -10.88 18.36
CA PHE A 226 16.06 -9.96 18.67
C PHE A 226 14.88 -10.67 19.33
N ARG A 227 14.12 -9.91 20.11
CA ARG A 227 12.82 -10.35 20.65
C ARG A 227 11.79 -9.25 20.54
N ILE A 228 10.54 -9.66 20.38
CA ILE A 228 9.37 -8.77 20.43
C ILE A 228 9.00 -8.59 21.90
N ILE A 229 8.86 -7.34 22.35
CA ILE A 229 8.35 -7.00 23.68
C ILE A 229 6.92 -6.45 23.64
N TYR A 230 6.43 -6.10 22.47
CA TYR A 230 5.06 -5.65 22.24
C TYR A 230 4.61 -5.94 20.82
N LYS A 231 3.35 -6.34 20.66
CA LYS A 231 2.65 -6.50 19.37
C LYS A 231 1.32 -5.76 19.41
N SER A 232 1.03 -4.98 18.38
CA SER A 232 -0.20 -4.18 18.28
C SER A 232 -1.45 -5.01 17.98
N GLU A 233 -2.61 -4.35 17.97
CA GLU A 233 -3.79 -4.82 17.27
C GLU A 233 -3.51 -4.98 15.76
N LEU A 234 -4.38 -5.76 15.08
CA LEU A 234 -4.27 -5.99 13.64
C LEU A 234 -4.44 -4.68 12.87
N ILE A 235 -3.52 -4.44 11.94
CA ILE A 235 -3.52 -3.31 11.01
C ILE A 235 -3.97 -3.86 9.65
N PRO A 236 -4.87 -3.19 8.89
CA PRO A 236 -5.22 -3.63 7.54
C PRO A 236 -3.98 -3.67 6.65
N ASN A 237 -3.92 -4.63 5.70
CA ASN A 237 -2.82 -4.71 4.74
C ASN A 237 -2.71 -3.45 3.88
N SER A 238 -1.53 -3.24 3.32
CA SER A 238 -1.13 -2.06 2.56
C SER A 238 -1.95 -1.89 1.28
N PRO A 239 -2.48 -0.67 0.98
CA PRO A 239 -3.17 -0.41 -0.27
C PRO A 239 -2.22 -0.18 -1.43
N TYR A 240 -2.67 -0.58 -2.62
CA TYR A 240 -2.26 0.03 -3.87
C TYR A 240 -3.31 1.04 -4.29
N ALA A 241 -2.86 2.23 -4.69
CA ALA A 241 -3.72 3.32 -5.09
C ALA A 241 -3.25 3.94 -6.41
N TYR A 242 -4.19 4.40 -7.23
CA TYR A 242 -3.90 5.17 -8.43
C TYR A 242 -4.44 6.62 -8.28
N LEU A 243 -4.08 7.48 -9.21
CA LEU A 243 -4.65 8.83 -9.28
C LEU A 243 -6.16 8.73 -9.53
N ALA A 244 -6.95 9.48 -8.76
CA ALA A 244 -8.41 9.40 -8.82
C ALA A 244 -9.01 9.90 -10.15
N ASP A 245 -8.27 10.72 -10.90
CA ASP A 245 -8.68 11.29 -12.19
C ASP A 245 -8.23 10.48 -13.42
N MET A 246 -7.64 9.29 -13.20
CA MET A 246 -7.33 8.39 -14.32
C MET A 246 -8.59 7.90 -15.01
N PRO A 247 -8.55 7.70 -16.35
CA PRO A 247 -9.68 7.17 -17.11
C PRO A 247 -10.20 5.84 -16.53
N PRO A 248 -11.53 5.62 -16.46
CA PRO A 248 -12.11 4.39 -15.92
C PRO A 248 -11.58 3.13 -16.60
N GLU A 249 -11.33 3.19 -17.92
CA GLU A 249 -10.82 2.05 -18.69
C GLU A 249 -9.39 1.70 -18.28
N LEU A 250 -8.55 2.72 -18.01
CA LEU A 250 -7.20 2.50 -17.50
C LEU A 250 -7.22 1.93 -16.07
N LYS A 251 -8.06 2.45 -15.18
CA LYS A 251 -8.27 1.91 -13.84
C LYS A 251 -8.69 0.44 -13.88
N ALA A 252 -9.65 0.10 -14.77
CA ALA A 252 -10.11 -1.27 -14.95
C ALA A 252 -8.99 -2.18 -15.49
N ALA A 253 -8.17 -1.70 -16.43
CA ALA A 253 -7.04 -2.46 -16.97
C ALA A 253 -5.96 -2.71 -15.90
N ILE A 254 -5.64 -1.70 -15.08
CA ILE A 254 -4.70 -1.83 -13.95
C ILE A 254 -5.22 -2.85 -12.95
N TRP A 255 -6.47 -2.72 -12.51
CA TRP A 255 -7.05 -3.69 -11.58
C TRP A 255 -7.02 -5.12 -12.12
N LYS A 256 -7.41 -5.31 -13.38
CA LYS A 256 -7.37 -6.62 -14.04
C LYS A 256 -5.95 -7.20 -14.04
N ALA A 257 -4.94 -6.41 -14.38
CA ALA A 257 -3.55 -6.85 -14.38
C ALA A 257 -3.09 -7.28 -12.98
N PHE A 258 -3.44 -6.53 -11.92
CA PHE A 258 -3.15 -6.93 -10.54
C PHE A 258 -3.87 -8.23 -10.17
N GLN A 259 -5.18 -8.32 -10.41
CA GLN A 259 -6.00 -9.48 -10.08
C GLN A 259 -5.50 -10.77 -10.74
N GLU A 260 -5.02 -10.69 -11.98
CA GLU A 260 -4.56 -11.84 -12.76
C GLU A 260 -3.08 -12.20 -12.50
N ALA A 261 -2.30 -11.33 -11.85
CA ALA A 261 -0.87 -11.53 -11.63
C ALA A 261 -0.52 -12.86 -10.92
N PRO A 262 -1.25 -13.31 -9.87
CA PRO A 262 -0.95 -14.57 -9.19
C PRO A 262 -1.00 -15.80 -10.11
N THR A 263 -1.75 -15.72 -11.20
CA THR A 263 -1.90 -16.83 -12.18
C THR A 263 -1.10 -16.60 -13.45
N LYS A 264 -1.08 -15.38 -13.98
CA LYS A 264 -0.38 -15.06 -15.24
C LYS A 264 1.13 -14.94 -15.09
N ASN A 265 1.60 -14.42 -13.97
CA ASN A 265 3.02 -14.30 -13.67
C ASN A 265 3.29 -14.51 -12.18
N LYS A 266 3.09 -15.75 -11.75
CA LYS A 266 3.28 -16.13 -10.34
C LYS A 266 4.67 -15.75 -9.81
N ALA A 267 5.71 -15.88 -10.60
CA ALA A 267 7.07 -15.54 -10.18
C ALA A 267 7.21 -14.04 -9.83
N ALA A 268 6.66 -13.16 -10.66
CA ALA A 268 6.68 -11.73 -10.39
C ALA A 268 5.79 -11.36 -9.19
N PHE A 269 4.63 -12.02 -9.05
CA PHE A 269 3.75 -11.83 -7.90
C PHE A 269 4.38 -12.32 -6.59
N ASP A 270 4.92 -13.54 -6.57
CA ASP A 270 5.57 -14.11 -5.39
C ASP A 270 6.76 -13.23 -4.92
N LYS A 271 7.48 -12.62 -5.87
CA LYS A 271 8.62 -11.75 -5.53
C LYS A 271 8.20 -10.53 -4.69
N LEU A 272 6.96 -10.05 -4.81
CA LEU A 272 6.46 -8.90 -4.03
C LEU A 272 6.43 -9.17 -2.52
N SER A 273 6.19 -10.41 -2.11
CA SER A 273 6.01 -10.78 -0.69
C SER A 273 6.86 -11.97 -0.26
N ASP A 274 7.83 -12.37 -1.09
CA ASP A 274 8.61 -13.62 -0.89
C ASP A 274 7.67 -14.84 -0.80
N GLY A 275 6.61 -14.86 -1.63
CA GLY A 275 5.59 -15.91 -1.67
C GLY A 275 4.67 -15.97 -0.46
N LYS A 276 4.55 -14.87 0.31
CA LYS A 276 3.71 -14.82 1.51
C LYS A 276 2.28 -14.37 1.24
N ASP A 277 2.03 -13.73 0.10
CA ASP A 277 0.69 -13.34 -0.32
C ASP A 277 0.05 -14.40 -1.22
N LYS A 278 -1.27 -14.54 -1.10
CA LYS A 278 -2.09 -15.47 -1.87
C LYS A 278 -2.65 -14.82 -3.14
N GLU A 279 -3.12 -13.59 -3.01
CA GLU A 279 -3.83 -12.88 -4.07
C GLU A 279 -3.95 -11.38 -3.76
N PHE A 280 -4.27 -10.58 -4.80
CA PHE A 280 -4.81 -9.25 -4.62
C PHE A 280 -6.32 -9.31 -4.47
N ILE A 281 -6.87 -8.55 -3.52
CA ILE A 281 -8.30 -8.40 -3.28
C ILE A 281 -8.71 -6.94 -3.42
N PRO A 282 -9.97 -6.64 -3.83
CA PRO A 282 -10.44 -5.27 -3.86
C PRO A 282 -10.37 -4.61 -2.48
N ALA A 283 -9.96 -3.34 -2.45
CA ALA A 283 -9.99 -2.51 -1.25
C ALA A 283 -10.31 -1.07 -1.67
N ASP A 284 -11.29 -0.48 -1.02
CA ASP A 284 -11.74 0.88 -1.25
C ASP A 284 -11.35 1.82 -0.09
N ALA A 285 -11.72 3.09 -0.18
CA ALA A 285 -11.43 4.08 0.86
C ALA A 285 -12.03 3.70 2.21
N LYS A 286 -13.20 3.04 2.24
CA LYS A 286 -13.88 2.61 3.47
C LYS A 286 -13.04 1.62 4.27
N TYR A 287 -12.28 0.76 3.58
CA TYR A 287 -11.39 -0.21 4.21
C TYR A 287 -10.33 0.45 5.10
N TYR A 288 -9.98 1.72 4.84
CA TYR A 288 -8.93 2.47 5.54
C TYR A 288 -9.45 3.60 6.43
N GLU A 289 -10.78 3.78 6.60
CA GLU A 289 -11.36 4.86 7.42
C GLU A 289 -10.80 4.89 8.85
N GLY A 290 -10.66 3.72 9.49
CA GLY A 290 -10.07 3.64 10.83
C GLY A 290 -8.62 4.13 10.91
N VAL A 291 -7.85 3.98 9.83
CA VAL A 291 -6.48 4.49 9.76
C VAL A 291 -6.46 5.99 9.46
N VAL A 292 -7.42 6.50 8.68
CA VAL A 292 -7.61 7.94 8.48
C VAL A 292 -7.88 8.63 9.82
N GLU A 293 -8.78 8.07 10.64
CA GLU A 293 -9.06 8.61 11.98
C GLU A 293 -7.85 8.51 12.91
N LEU A 294 -7.08 7.42 12.82
CA LEU A 294 -5.79 7.32 13.54
C LEU A 294 -4.83 8.47 13.18
N ILE A 295 -4.70 8.79 11.89
CA ILE A 295 -3.82 9.88 11.44
C ILE A 295 -4.30 11.23 11.96
N LYS A 296 -5.61 11.52 11.88
CA LYS A 296 -6.20 12.74 12.46
C LYS A 296 -5.93 12.85 13.96
N PHE A 297 -6.08 11.73 14.68
CA PHE A 297 -5.80 11.67 16.11
C PHE A 297 -4.31 11.96 16.41
N ILE A 298 -3.38 11.33 15.72
CA ILE A 298 -1.93 11.58 15.90
C ILE A 298 -1.59 13.05 15.61
N ASP A 299 -2.21 13.66 14.61
CA ASP A 299 -2.02 15.09 14.30
C ASP A 299 -2.56 15.98 15.42
N SER A 300 -3.67 15.63 16.05
CA SER A 300 -4.22 16.37 17.18
C SER A 300 -3.28 16.35 18.38
N LEU A 301 -2.61 15.21 18.65
CA LEU A 301 -1.61 15.11 19.72
C LEU A 301 -0.39 16.00 19.49
N ARG A 302 0.01 16.19 18.22
CA ARG A 302 1.13 17.07 17.87
C ARG A 302 0.78 18.54 18.07
N LYS A 303 -0.44 18.96 17.69
CA LYS A 303 -0.93 20.35 17.85
C LYS A 303 -1.10 20.78 19.30
N GLN A 304 -1.41 19.86 20.21
CA GLN A 304 -1.55 20.17 21.66
C GLN A 304 -0.21 20.47 22.34
N LYS A 305 0.91 20.24 21.65
CA LYS A 305 2.26 20.38 22.20
C LYS A 305 3.02 21.59 21.61
N SER A 306 2.47 22.22 20.58
CA SER A 306 2.97 23.49 19.98
C SER A 306 2.25 24.69 20.59
#